data_5eb86542a5413c879069ce57140b4347
#
_entry.id   5eb86542a5413c879069ce57140b4347
#
_cell.length_a   1.000
_cell.length_b   1.000
_cell.length_c   1.000
_cell.angle_alpha   90.00
_cell.angle_beta   90.00
_cell.angle_gamma   90.00
#
_symmetry.space_group_name_H-M   'P 1'
#
loop_
_entity.id
_entity.type
_entity.pdbx_description
1 polymer ?
#
loop_
_entity_poly.entity_id
_entity_poly.type
_entity_poly.pdbx_seq_one_letter_code
_entity_poly.pdbx_strand_id
1 'polypeptide(L)'
;MCQYTSMSEKARKALQNGTLLIDYIGGAGNLPYKLSFYRNLQCKYHVLLDNDDAGRQAGAEAEEQGLLEMRNTTYTVCNGSPNAEIEDCYEKEVYAGIISDKYGVDINVPEFRNNHKWSDRIADCFKSQGKQWNSTV
;
A
#
# COMPACT_ATOMS: atom_id res chain seq x y z
N MET A 1 6.61 -5.56 -15.13
CA MET A 1 7.83 -5.63 -14.31
C MET A 1 7.94 -4.33 -13.54
N CYS A 2 7.45 -4.32 -12.30
CA CYS A 2 7.60 -3.15 -11.43
C CYS A 2 9.05 -3.13 -10.95
N GLN A 3 9.85 -2.19 -11.47
CA GLN A 3 11.22 -2.02 -10.99
C GLN A 3 11.17 -1.30 -9.64
N TYR A 4 11.19 -2.04 -8.56
CA TYR A 4 11.64 -1.50 -7.30
C TYR A 4 13.15 -1.27 -7.41
N THR A 5 13.50 -0.04 -7.66
CA THR A 5 14.87 0.39 -7.43
C THR A 5 15.17 0.22 -5.95
N SER A 6 16.27 -0.44 -5.63
CA SER A 6 16.78 -0.52 -4.26
C SER A 6 16.73 0.87 -3.63
N MET A 7 16.26 0.95 -2.38
CA MET A 7 16.21 2.20 -1.63
C MET A 7 17.57 2.91 -1.71
N SER A 8 17.54 4.19 -2.06
CA SER A 8 18.78 4.96 -2.21
C SER A 8 19.61 4.92 -0.91
N GLU A 9 20.91 4.93 -1.06
CA GLU A 9 21.84 4.96 0.09
C GLU A 9 21.53 6.12 1.05
N LYS A 10 21.11 7.26 0.51
CA LYS A 10 20.68 8.42 1.30
C LYS A 10 19.44 8.12 2.15
N ALA A 11 18.42 7.49 1.58
CA ALA A 11 17.22 7.12 2.31
C ALA A 11 17.50 6.06 3.37
N ARG A 12 18.33 5.07 3.06
CA ARG A 12 18.77 4.04 4.02
C ARG A 12 19.47 4.65 5.22
N LYS A 13 20.43 5.56 4.99
CA LYS A 13 21.12 6.29 6.06
C LYS A 13 20.17 7.15 6.89
N ALA A 14 19.22 7.81 6.25
CA ALA A 14 18.23 8.64 6.92
C ALA A 14 17.30 7.83 7.84
N LEU A 15 16.91 6.61 7.44
CA LEU A 15 16.18 5.68 8.30
C LEU A 15 17.03 5.20 9.46
N GLN A 16 18.29 4.82 9.22
CA GLN A 16 19.19 4.31 10.25
C GLN A 16 19.51 5.32 11.36
N ASN A 17 19.63 6.59 11.02
CA ASN A 17 19.93 7.66 11.97
C ASN A 17 18.68 8.40 12.49
N GLY A 18 17.47 7.93 12.13
CA GLY A 18 16.21 8.45 12.64
C GLY A 18 15.80 9.82 12.09
N THR A 19 16.43 10.29 10.99
CA THR A 19 16.03 11.55 10.32
C THR A 19 14.92 11.34 9.30
N LEU A 20 14.61 10.10 8.94
CA LEU A 20 13.46 9.67 8.17
C LEU A 20 12.71 8.60 8.96
N LEU A 21 11.40 8.76 9.08
CA LEU A 21 10.51 7.77 9.69
C LEU A 21 9.47 7.34 8.66
N ILE A 22 9.06 6.09 8.71
CA ILE A 22 7.92 5.56 7.97
C ILE A 22 6.84 5.30 9.01
N ASP A 23 5.68 5.93 8.83
CA ASP A 23 4.52 5.73 9.69
C ASP A 23 3.36 5.17 8.89
N TYR A 24 2.71 4.16 9.45
CA TYR A 24 1.53 3.55 8.89
C TYR A 24 0.28 4.35 9.30
N ILE A 25 -0.53 4.75 8.32
CA ILE A 25 -1.69 5.62 8.56
C ILE A 25 -2.82 4.85 9.26
N GLY A 26 -2.93 3.54 9.03
CA GLY A 26 -3.99 2.71 9.61
C GLY A 26 -5.33 2.82 8.88
N GLY A 27 -5.26 3.08 7.58
CA GLY A 27 -6.41 3.23 6.67
C GLY A 27 -6.62 4.66 6.19
N ALA A 28 -7.15 4.78 4.97
CA ALA A 28 -7.27 6.05 4.25
C ALA A 28 -8.04 7.13 5.03
N GLY A 29 -9.08 6.77 5.77
CA GLY A 29 -9.87 7.70 6.58
C GLY A 29 -9.11 8.41 7.72
N ASN A 30 -7.94 7.88 8.12
CA ASN A 30 -7.10 8.51 9.14
C ASN A 30 -6.16 9.57 8.56
N LEU A 31 -6.07 9.71 7.25
CA LEU A 31 -5.11 10.57 6.58
C LEU A 31 -5.19 12.03 7.05
N PRO A 32 -6.34 12.73 7.06
CA PRO A 32 -6.42 14.13 7.49
C PRO A 32 -5.93 14.33 8.92
N TYR A 33 -6.29 13.44 9.83
CA TYR A 33 -5.86 13.50 11.23
C TYR A 33 -4.33 13.39 11.35
N LYS A 34 -3.72 12.40 10.70
CA LYS A 34 -2.27 12.19 10.71
C LYS A 34 -1.52 13.37 10.11
N LEU A 35 -1.99 13.90 8.99
CA LEU A 35 -1.36 15.06 8.34
C LEU A 35 -1.43 16.31 9.20
N SER A 36 -2.58 16.57 9.85
CA SER A 36 -2.72 17.67 10.81
C SER A 36 -1.76 17.53 11.98
N PHE A 37 -1.58 16.30 12.50
CA PHE A 37 -0.63 16.03 13.56
C PHE A 37 0.82 16.33 13.14
N TYR A 38 1.26 15.83 11.98
CA TYR A 38 2.61 16.10 11.47
C TYR A 38 2.86 17.56 11.13
N ARG A 39 1.85 18.24 10.59
CA ARG A 39 1.91 19.67 10.33
C ARG A 39 2.12 20.48 11.61
N ASN A 40 1.41 20.14 12.68
CA ASN A 40 1.58 20.80 13.99
C ASN A 40 2.97 20.55 14.60
N LEU A 41 3.58 19.41 14.32
CA LEU A 41 4.96 19.11 14.68
C LEU A 41 6.00 19.73 13.73
N GLN A 42 5.57 20.49 12.73
CA GLN A 42 6.42 21.08 11.69
C GLN A 42 7.26 20.03 10.91
N CYS A 43 6.78 18.80 10.84
CA CYS A 43 7.42 17.75 10.07
C CYS A 43 7.18 17.95 8.57
N LYS A 44 8.21 17.67 7.77
CA LYS A 44 8.02 17.45 6.33
C LYS A 44 7.56 16.02 6.11
N TYR A 45 6.54 15.83 5.31
CA TYR A 45 6.02 14.50 5.00
C TYR A 45 5.82 14.30 3.50
N HIS A 46 5.83 13.05 3.10
CA HIS A 46 5.41 12.58 1.80
C HIS A 46 4.47 11.40 2.00
N VAL A 47 3.36 11.39 1.28
CA VAL A 47 2.32 10.37 1.44
C VAL A 47 2.38 9.38 0.28
N LEU A 48 2.35 8.10 0.59
CA LEU A 48 2.14 7.02 -0.36
C LEU A 48 0.74 6.45 -0.12
N LEU A 49 -0.08 6.45 -1.15
CA LEU A 49 -1.46 5.95 -1.13
C LEU A 49 -1.63 4.84 -2.15
N ASP A 50 -2.51 3.91 -1.84
CA ASP A 50 -3.03 2.99 -2.85
C ASP A 50 -3.77 3.75 -3.94
N ASN A 51 -3.62 3.31 -5.17
CA ASN A 51 -4.30 3.92 -6.31
C ASN A 51 -5.67 3.27 -6.54
N ASP A 52 -6.44 3.12 -5.48
CA ASP A 52 -7.81 2.67 -5.51
C ASP A 52 -8.79 3.81 -5.16
N ASP A 53 -10.09 3.54 -5.14
CA ASP A 53 -11.09 4.58 -4.89
C ASP A 53 -10.93 5.21 -3.51
N ALA A 54 -10.59 4.41 -2.48
CA ALA A 54 -10.42 4.90 -1.12
C ALA A 54 -9.18 5.78 -0.99
N GLY A 55 -8.05 5.38 -1.57
CA GLY A 55 -6.82 6.16 -1.56
C GLY A 55 -6.95 7.47 -2.35
N ARG A 56 -7.59 7.44 -3.53
CA ARG A 56 -7.84 8.65 -4.33
C ARG A 56 -8.79 9.62 -3.62
N GLN A 57 -9.86 9.12 -3.00
CA GLN A 57 -10.79 9.95 -2.24
C GLN A 57 -10.09 10.61 -1.05
N ALA A 58 -9.34 9.84 -0.25
CA ALA A 58 -8.62 10.37 0.90
C ALA A 58 -7.58 11.43 0.51
N GLY A 59 -6.86 11.21 -0.60
CA GLY A 59 -5.93 12.19 -1.14
C GLY A 59 -6.63 13.49 -1.54
N ALA A 60 -7.73 13.42 -2.28
CA ALA A 60 -8.51 14.57 -2.70
C ALA A 60 -9.08 15.35 -1.50
N GLU A 61 -9.64 14.66 -0.50
CA GLU A 61 -10.12 15.30 0.73
C GLU A 61 -9.01 16.02 1.51
N ALA A 62 -7.84 15.41 1.60
CA ALA A 62 -6.70 16.02 2.26
C ALA A 62 -6.14 17.24 1.49
N GLU A 63 -6.18 17.22 0.16
CA GLU A 63 -5.85 18.37 -0.70
C GLU A 63 -6.86 19.50 -0.53
N GLU A 64 -8.15 19.22 -0.53
CA GLU A 64 -9.22 20.21 -0.32
C GLU A 64 -9.09 20.90 1.05
N GLN A 65 -8.68 20.16 2.07
CA GLN A 65 -8.41 20.71 3.41
C GLN A 65 -7.07 21.45 3.51
N GLY A 66 -6.30 21.53 2.44
CA GLY A 66 -4.99 22.17 2.40
C GLY A 66 -3.92 21.46 3.23
N LEU A 67 -4.12 20.18 3.54
CA LEU A 67 -3.19 19.35 4.30
C LEU A 67 -2.20 18.62 3.40
N LEU A 68 -2.51 18.43 2.12
CA LEU A 68 -1.70 17.70 1.17
C LEU A 68 -1.53 18.50 -0.11
N GLU A 69 -0.42 18.30 -0.79
CA GLU A 69 -0.15 18.84 -2.12
C GLU A 69 0.25 17.68 -3.05
N MET A 70 -0.10 17.75 -4.34
CA MET A 70 0.27 16.72 -5.32
C MET A 70 1.77 16.38 -5.31
N ARG A 71 2.64 17.39 -5.12
CA ARG A 71 4.10 17.17 -5.05
C ARG A 71 4.56 16.33 -3.86
N ASN A 72 3.72 16.22 -2.83
CA ASN A 72 3.98 15.46 -1.60
C ASN A 72 3.19 14.15 -1.57
N THR A 73 2.57 13.76 -2.70
CA THR A 73 1.75 12.56 -2.82
C THR A 73 2.28 11.65 -3.91
N THR A 74 2.29 10.38 -3.63
CA THR A 74 2.56 9.33 -4.62
C THR A 74 1.46 8.28 -4.52
N TYR A 75 0.90 7.91 -5.64
CA TYR A 75 -0.02 6.79 -5.73
C TYR A 75 0.70 5.55 -6.26
N THR A 76 0.30 4.40 -5.76
CA THR A 76 0.80 3.11 -6.24
C THR A 76 0.49 2.93 -7.72
N VAL A 77 1.49 2.58 -8.52
CA VAL A 77 1.32 2.29 -9.95
C VAL A 77 1.90 0.93 -10.26
N CYS A 78 1.05 0.04 -10.74
CA CYS A 78 1.46 -1.27 -11.24
C CYS A 78 0.86 -1.50 -12.64
N ASN A 79 1.69 -1.89 -13.59
CA ASN A 79 1.26 -2.13 -14.97
C ASN A 79 0.20 -3.24 -15.02
N GLY A 80 -0.93 -2.94 -15.66
CA GLY A 80 -2.05 -3.87 -15.83
C GLY A 80 -3.07 -3.86 -14.69
N SER A 81 -2.82 -3.12 -13.60
CA SER A 81 -3.80 -2.94 -12.51
C SER A 81 -4.30 -1.49 -12.49
N PRO A 82 -5.59 -1.25 -12.83
CA PRO A 82 -6.16 0.10 -12.78
C PRO A 82 -6.36 0.61 -11.35
N ASN A 83 -6.49 -0.30 -10.38
CA ASN A 83 -6.62 -0.02 -8.96
C ASN A 83 -5.50 -0.76 -8.23
N ALA A 84 -4.29 -0.18 -8.22
CA ALA A 84 -3.12 -0.83 -7.64
C ALA A 84 -3.01 -0.56 -6.14
N GLU A 85 -2.89 -1.62 -5.37
CA GLU A 85 -2.47 -1.60 -3.96
C GLU A 85 -0.94 -1.74 -3.88
N ILE A 86 -0.34 -1.43 -2.75
CA ILE A 86 1.12 -1.53 -2.60
C ILE A 86 1.61 -2.98 -2.81
N GLU A 87 0.81 -3.96 -2.46
CA GLU A 87 1.09 -5.38 -2.64
C GLU A 87 1.17 -5.78 -4.11
N ASP A 88 0.46 -5.08 -5.02
CA ASP A 88 0.57 -5.27 -6.46
C ASP A 88 1.97 -4.93 -7.00
N CYS A 89 2.73 -4.16 -6.25
CA CYS A 89 4.09 -3.77 -6.61
C CYS A 89 5.15 -4.82 -6.25
N TYR A 90 4.80 -5.80 -5.41
CA TYR A 90 5.73 -6.86 -5.02
C TYR A 90 5.61 -8.08 -5.95
N GLU A 91 6.74 -8.74 -6.17
CA GLU A 91 6.73 -10.05 -6.81
C GLU A 91 6.00 -11.05 -5.92
N LYS A 92 5.18 -11.91 -6.53
CA LYS A 92 4.34 -12.88 -5.84
C LYS A 92 5.13 -13.77 -4.86
N GLU A 93 6.36 -14.10 -5.23
CA GLU A 93 7.28 -14.94 -4.46
C GLU A 93 7.59 -14.38 -3.08
N VAL A 94 7.47 -13.07 -2.90
CA VAL A 94 7.73 -12.39 -1.61
C VAL A 94 6.73 -12.82 -0.53
N TYR A 95 5.48 -13.04 -0.90
CA TYR A 95 4.40 -13.33 0.06
C TYR A 95 3.74 -14.70 -0.11
N ALA A 96 3.96 -15.39 -1.24
CA ALA A 96 3.32 -16.67 -1.52
C ALA A 96 3.61 -17.74 -0.44
N GLY A 97 4.88 -17.86 -0.04
CA GLY A 97 5.29 -18.78 1.03
C GLY A 97 4.65 -18.43 2.37
N ILE A 98 4.63 -17.15 2.72
CA ILE A 98 4.04 -16.66 3.98
C ILE A 98 2.54 -16.97 4.04
N ILE A 99 1.82 -16.75 2.94
CA ILE A 99 0.38 -17.05 2.86
C ILE A 99 0.14 -18.55 2.96
N SER A 100 0.92 -19.34 2.25
CA SER A 100 0.81 -20.81 2.31
C SER A 100 1.07 -21.34 3.73
N ASP A 101 2.14 -20.90 4.37
CA ASP A 101 2.53 -21.38 5.70
C ASP A 101 1.54 -20.94 6.79
N LYS A 102 1.10 -19.70 6.74
CA LYS A 102 0.22 -19.12 7.76
C LYS A 102 -1.24 -19.57 7.61
N TYR A 103 -1.72 -19.66 6.37
CA TYR A 103 -3.16 -19.85 6.10
C TYR A 103 -3.44 -21.16 5.35
N GLY A 104 -2.42 -21.86 4.86
CA GLY A 104 -2.56 -23.06 4.03
C GLY A 104 -3.30 -22.79 2.72
N VAL A 105 -3.12 -21.60 2.14
CA VAL A 105 -3.73 -21.18 0.86
C VAL A 105 -2.66 -21.08 -0.19
N ASP A 106 -2.88 -21.73 -1.33
CA ASP A 106 -2.01 -21.60 -2.50
C ASP A 106 -2.51 -20.47 -3.40
N ILE A 107 -1.67 -19.49 -3.65
CA ILE A 107 -1.95 -18.39 -4.57
C ILE A 107 -1.40 -18.60 -5.99
N ASN A 108 -0.84 -19.78 -6.28
CA ASN A 108 -0.43 -20.16 -7.63
C ASN A 108 -1.57 -20.70 -8.49
N VAL A 109 -2.79 -20.33 -8.15
CA VAL A 109 -4.04 -20.75 -8.81
C VAL A 109 -4.49 -19.72 -9.86
N PRO A 110 -5.36 -20.11 -10.83
CA PRO A 110 -5.83 -19.19 -11.87
C PRO A 110 -6.53 -17.96 -11.33
N GLU A 111 -7.22 -18.04 -10.21
CA GLU A 111 -7.96 -16.97 -9.55
C GLU A 111 -7.06 -15.79 -9.21
N PHE A 112 -5.77 -16.02 -8.97
CA PHE A 112 -4.80 -14.96 -8.72
C PHE A 112 -4.32 -14.22 -9.97
N ARG A 113 -4.67 -14.67 -11.17
CA ARG A 113 -4.14 -14.17 -12.45
C ARG A 113 -5.02 -13.11 -13.12
N ASN A 114 -6.05 -12.61 -12.46
CA ASN A 114 -6.92 -11.55 -12.99
C ASN A 114 -6.31 -10.15 -12.80
N ASN A 115 -6.95 -9.13 -13.36
CA ASN A 115 -6.51 -7.73 -13.29
C ASN A 115 -7.14 -6.96 -12.12
N HIS A 116 -7.75 -7.65 -11.16
CA HIS A 116 -8.27 -7.01 -9.96
C HIS A 116 -7.13 -6.62 -9.04
N LYS A 117 -7.39 -5.73 -8.10
CA LYS A 117 -6.43 -5.34 -7.09
C LYS A 117 -6.03 -6.54 -6.21
N TRP A 118 -4.88 -6.46 -5.58
CA TRP A 118 -4.30 -7.57 -4.83
C TRP A 118 -5.25 -8.17 -3.78
N SER A 119 -5.92 -7.32 -2.98
CA SER A 119 -6.84 -7.78 -1.93
C SER A 119 -8.02 -8.59 -2.47
N ASP A 120 -8.57 -8.21 -3.63
CA ASP A 120 -9.64 -8.96 -4.28
C ASP A 120 -9.14 -10.32 -4.78
N ARG A 121 -7.95 -10.35 -5.40
CA ARG A 121 -7.33 -11.61 -5.87
C ARG A 121 -7.03 -12.57 -4.73
N ILE A 122 -6.55 -12.07 -3.60
CA ILE A 122 -6.33 -12.87 -2.39
C ILE A 122 -7.65 -13.41 -1.85
N ALA A 123 -8.69 -12.57 -1.75
CA ALA A 123 -10.01 -12.99 -1.29
C ALA A 123 -10.59 -14.12 -2.16
N ASP A 124 -10.45 -14.02 -3.48
CA ASP A 124 -10.87 -15.05 -4.42
C ASP A 124 -10.10 -16.37 -4.22
N CYS A 125 -8.78 -16.30 -4.01
CA CYS A 125 -7.96 -17.49 -3.71
C CYS A 125 -8.37 -18.18 -2.40
N PHE A 126 -8.64 -17.40 -1.36
CA PHE A 126 -9.13 -17.95 -0.09
C PHE A 126 -10.48 -18.61 -0.26
N LYS A 127 -11.41 -17.92 -0.93
CA LYS A 127 -12.76 -18.42 -1.19
C LYS A 127 -12.77 -19.71 -2.00
N SER A 128 -11.96 -19.78 -3.07
CA SER A 128 -11.87 -21.00 -3.92
C SER A 128 -11.34 -22.21 -3.16
N GLN A 129 -10.59 -22.00 -2.08
CA GLN A 129 -10.04 -23.04 -1.21
C GLN A 129 -10.82 -23.20 0.10
N GLY A 130 -12.07 -22.69 0.16
CA GLY A 130 -12.99 -22.86 1.30
C GLY A 130 -12.60 -22.09 2.55
N LYS A 131 -11.83 -21.01 2.41
CA LYS A 131 -11.36 -20.15 3.51
C LYS A 131 -11.87 -18.73 3.38
N GLN A 132 -11.87 -17.99 4.48
CA GLN A 132 -12.19 -16.55 4.48
C GLN A 132 -10.91 -15.73 4.60
N TRP A 133 -10.81 -14.70 3.77
CA TRP A 133 -9.83 -13.64 3.91
C TRP A 133 -10.40 -12.53 4.80
N ASN A 134 -9.70 -12.19 5.88
CA ASN A 134 -10.01 -11.03 6.71
C ASN A 134 -8.87 -10.04 6.55
N SER A 135 -9.15 -8.89 5.96
CA SER A 135 -8.19 -7.82 5.73
C SER A 135 -7.74 -7.08 7.00
N THR A 136 -8.18 -7.55 8.17
CA THR A 136 -7.81 -6.95 9.46
C THR A 136 -6.57 -7.66 10.01
N VAL A 137 -5.41 -7.18 9.61
CA VAL A 137 -4.15 -7.46 10.31
C VAL A 137 -3.50 -6.12 10.65
#